data_28e8e3decd2f273d39f88aea65170279
#
_entry.id   28e8e3decd2f273d39f88aea65170279
#
_cell.length_a   1.000
_cell.length_b   1.000
_cell.length_c   1.000
_cell.angle_alpha   90.00
_cell.angle_beta   90.00
_cell.angle_gamma   90.00
#
_symmetry.space_group_name_H-M   'P 1'
#
loop_
_entity.id
_entity.type
_entity.pdbx_description
1 polymer ?
#
loop_
_entity_poly.entity_id
_entity_poly.type
_entity_poly.pdbx_seq_one_letter_code
_entity_poly.pdbx_strand_id
1 'polypeptide(L)'
;IDISEYAISNVHESIKDYCRVGSIVEPFDRRYDLIVNIEVLEHMQKDEAIKAIENFCLSSDRVLFSSTPFDYKEATHINVQVPEYWSREFSKYSFYRDLSFDASFITPWSSLFVKRKKTIPDLIYEYENKFWTLNKENVDLRQHVIEQVSKMEEIERLEVHFVETTKKHREATESQQREIDRLNEQIK
;
A
#
# COMPACT_ATOMS: atom_id res chain seq x y z
N ILE A 1 15.41 -11.13 16.24
CA ILE A 1 14.88 -11.56 17.53
C ILE A 1 13.42 -11.96 17.36
N ASP A 2 13.02 -13.05 17.99
CA ASP A 2 11.63 -13.52 18.04
C ASP A 2 11.39 -14.17 19.41
N ILE A 3 10.15 -14.11 19.92
CA ILE A 3 9.77 -14.78 21.18
C ILE A 3 9.59 -16.28 21.00
N SER A 4 9.40 -16.76 19.77
CA SER A 4 9.13 -18.15 19.44
C SER A 4 10.43 -18.94 19.29
N GLU A 5 10.67 -19.90 20.19
CA GLU A 5 11.77 -20.86 20.03
C GLU A 5 11.62 -21.67 18.72
N TYR A 6 10.38 -21.99 18.33
CA TYR A 6 10.10 -22.70 17.10
C TYR A 6 10.53 -21.86 15.87
N ALA A 7 10.19 -20.58 15.83
CA ALA A 7 10.58 -19.70 14.72
C ALA A 7 12.11 -19.62 14.62
N ILE A 8 12.81 -19.39 15.73
CA ILE A 8 14.26 -19.29 15.77
C ILE A 8 14.95 -20.61 15.41
N SER A 9 14.42 -21.76 15.83
CA SER A 9 15.00 -23.06 15.50
C SER A 9 14.86 -23.45 14.02
N ASN A 10 13.86 -22.86 13.32
CA ASN A 10 13.57 -23.14 11.91
C ASN A 10 14.08 -22.07 10.93
N VAL A 11 14.88 -21.10 11.37
CA VAL A 11 15.49 -20.13 10.45
C VAL A 11 16.49 -20.81 9.52
N HIS A 12 16.70 -20.21 8.35
CA HIS A 12 17.68 -20.72 7.40
C HIS A 12 19.10 -20.71 8.02
N GLU A 13 19.89 -21.74 7.74
CA GLU A 13 21.20 -21.97 8.35
C GLU A 13 22.14 -20.76 8.19
N SER A 14 22.09 -20.07 7.06
CA SER A 14 22.94 -18.89 6.78
C SER A 14 22.73 -17.69 7.69
N ILE A 15 21.61 -17.62 8.42
CA ILE A 15 21.29 -16.52 9.32
C ILE A 15 21.13 -16.95 10.77
N LYS A 16 21.30 -18.23 11.07
CA LYS A 16 21.06 -18.81 12.39
C LYS A 16 21.86 -18.14 13.50
N ASP A 17 23.15 -17.86 13.25
CA ASP A 17 24.05 -17.21 14.21
C ASP A 17 23.65 -15.76 14.53
N TYR A 18 22.78 -15.16 13.72
CA TYR A 18 22.26 -13.81 13.91
C TYR A 18 20.86 -13.79 14.55
N CYS A 19 20.26 -14.96 14.77
CA CYS A 19 18.93 -15.11 15.30
C CYS A 19 18.97 -15.51 16.77
N ARG A 20 18.06 -14.94 17.57
CA ARG A 20 17.95 -15.30 18.98
C ARG A 20 16.51 -15.25 19.46
N VAL A 21 16.19 -16.12 20.41
CA VAL A 21 14.95 -16.02 21.19
C VAL A 21 15.04 -14.84 22.14
N GLY A 22 14.01 -14.03 22.20
CA GLY A 22 13.92 -12.89 23.13
C GLY A 22 12.74 -11.97 22.83
N SER A 23 12.43 -11.12 23.76
CA SER A 23 11.34 -10.15 23.65
C SER A 23 11.85 -8.77 23.27
N ILE A 24 11.11 -8.07 22.40
CA ILE A 24 11.37 -6.65 22.09
C ILE A 24 10.93 -5.70 23.21
N VAL A 25 10.25 -6.20 24.23
CA VAL A 25 9.91 -5.46 25.46
C VAL A 25 11.13 -5.32 26.39
N GLU A 26 12.07 -6.24 26.27
CA GLU A 26 13.34 -6.18 26.98
C GLU A 26 14.32 -5.23 26.32
N PRO A 27 15.21 -4.54 27.09
CA PRO A 27 16.23 -3.69 26.53
C PRO A 27 17.17 -4.46 25.58
N PHE A 28 17.53 -3.84 24.46
CA PHE A 28 18.52 -4.41 23.56
C PHE A 28 19.92 -4.23 24.15
N ASP A 29 20.80 -5.20 23.86
CA ASP A 29 22.17 -5.28 24.38
C ASP A 29 23.14 -4.29 23.70
N ARG A 30 22.75 -3.71 22.56
CA ARG A 30 23.58 -2.78 21.77
C ARG A 30 22.72 -1.83 20.94
N ARG A 31 23.39 -0.86 20.33
CA ARG A 31 22.77 -0.01 19.30
C ARG A 31 22.88 -0.66 17.92
N TYR A 32 21.91 -0.32 17.07
CA TYR A 32 21.80 -0.77 15.69
C TYR A 32 21.70 0.44 14.76
N ASP A 33 22.18 0.31 13.52
CA ASP A 33 22.05 1.34 12.50
C ASP A 33 20.60 1.49 12.02
N LEU A 34 19.84 0.41 12.04
CA LEU A 34 18.43 0.34 11.69
C LEU A 34 17.75 -0.76 12.50
N ILE A 35 16.57 -0.47 13.05
CA ILE A 35 15.65 -1.47 13.54
C ILE A 35 14.55 -1.65 12.50
N VAL A 36 14.20 -2.91 12.19
CA VAL A 36 13.11 -3.28 11.30
C VAL A 36 12.06 -4.02 12.13
N ASN A 37 10.86 -3.46 12.21
CA ASN A 37 9.71 -4.03 12.92
C ASN A 37 8.50 -3.98 12.00
N ILE A 38 8.10 -5.14 11.50
CA ILE A 38 7.08 -5.28 10.45
C ILE A 38 5.99 -6.19 10.96
N GLU A 39 4.75 -5.67 11.07
CA GLU A 39 3.53 -6.39 11.45
C GLU A 39 3.71 -7.19 12.76
N VAL A 40 4.13 -6.50 13.84
CA VAL A 40 4.39 -7.11 15.15
C VAL A 40 3.57 -6.45 16.26
N LEU A 41 3.52 -5.10 16.32
CA LEU A 41 2.96 -4.40 17.47
C LEU A 41 1.43 -4.49 17.58
N GLU A 42 0.74 -4.87 16.51
CA GLU A 42 -0.69 -5.19 16.51
C GLU A 42 -1.03 -6.45 17.30
N HIS A 43 -0.06 -7.36 17.46
CA HIS A 43 -0.20 -8.60 18.25
C HIS A 43 0.11 -8.44 19.73
N MET A 44 0.59 -7.28 20.17
CA MET A 44 1.03 -7.02 21.53
C MET A 44 0.00 -6.23 22.32
N GLN A 45 0.01 -6.38 23.64
CA GLN A 45 -0.73 -5.47 24.50
C GLN A 45 -0.20 -4.03 24.31
N LYS A 46 -1.09 -3.06 24.48
CA LYS A 46 -0.79 -1.66 24.19
C LYS A 46 0.42 -1.11 24.95
N ASP A 47 0.54 -1.43 26.22
CA ASP A 47 1.65 -1.03 27.09
C ASP A 47 2.96 -1.70 26.70
N GLU A 48 2.93 -2.96 26.30
CA GLU A 48 4.08 -3.68 25.78
C GLU A 48 4.55 -3.08 24.44
N ALA A 49 3.62 -2.76 23.54
CA ALA A 49 3.94 -2.11 22.26
C ALA A 49 4.60 -0.73 22.49
N ILE A 50 4.13 0.06 23.47
CA ILE A 50 4.76 1.34 23.84
C ILE A 50 6.17 1.10 24.40
N LYS A 51 6.35 0.06 25.21
CA LYS A 51 7.68 -0.30 25.75
C LYS A 51 8.64 -0.76 24.64
N ALA A 52 8.15 -1.49 23.66
CA ALA A 52 8.93 -1.88 22.49
C ALA A 52 9.40 -0.65 21.69
N ILE A 53 8.52 0.34 21.46
CA ILE A 53 8.89 1.61 20.81
C ILE A 53 9.98 2.35 21.60
N GLU A 54 9.87 2.41 22.91
CA GLU A 54 10.93 3.00 23.76
C GLU A 54 12.28 2.31 23.52
N ASN A 55 12.30 0.97 23.55
CA ASN A 55 13.53 0.19 23.32
C ASN A 55 14.09 0.41 21.91
N PHE A 56 13.24 0.51 20.89
CA PHE A 56 13.67 0.85 19.53
C PHE A 56 14.36 2.21 19.50
N CYS A 57 13.72 3.23 20.09
CA CYS A 57 14.22 4.60 20.11
C CYS A 57 15.50 4.79 20.95
N LEU A 58 15.73 3.94 21.95
CA LEU A 58 16.98 3.90 22.72
C LEU A 58 18.12 3.21 21.96
N SER A 59 17.78 2.23 21.12
CA SER A 59 18.77 1.32 20.51
C SER A 59 19.08 1.62 19.06
N SER A 60 18.37 2.54 18.40
CA SER A 60 18.68 2.99 17.04
C SER A 60 18.31 4.45 16.85
N ASP A 61 18.80 5.08 15.80
CA ASP A 61 18.33 6.38 15.33
C ASP A 61 17.39 6.25 14.11
N ARG A 62 17.11 5.02 13.66
CA ARG A 62 16.25 4.71 12.52
C ARG A 62 15.41 3.47 12.81
N VAL A 63 14.11 3.56 12.56
CA VAL A 63 13.17 2.44 12.71
C VAL A 63 12.31 2.36 11.46
N LEU A 64 12.45 1.28 10.71
CA LEU A 64 11.54 0.91 9.62
C LEU A 64 10.39 0.11 10.24
N PHE A 65 9.20 0.64 10.14
CA PHE A 65 8.06 0.22 10.92
C PHE A 65 6.81 0.01 10.06
N SER A 66 6.10 -1.07 10.31
CA SER A 66 4.70 -1.24 9.90
C SER A 66 3.90 -1.96 10.97
N SER A 67 2.60 -1.69 11.01
CA SER A 67 1.59 -2.34 11.82
C SER A 67 0.24 -2.08 11.18
N THR A 68 -0.52 -3.14 10.89
CA THR A 68 -1.77 -3.03 10.12
C THR A 68 -2.80 -2.12 10.81
N PRO A 69 -3.42 -1.16 10.07
CA PRO A 69 -4.45 -0.29 10.62
C PRO A 69 -5.88 -0.79 10.41
N PHE A 70 -6.09 -1.94 9.74
CA PHE A 70 -7.42 -2.33 9.25
C PHE A 70 -7.85 -3.74 9.64
N ASP A 71 -6.92 -4.63 9.96
CA ASP A 71 -7.25 -6.05 10.13
C ASP A 71 -7.73 -6.38 11.55
N TYR A 72 -9.00 -6.02 11.82
CA TYR A 72 -9.69 -6.33 13.07
C TYR A 72 -10.28 -7.74 13.10
N LYS A 73 -10.17 -8.54 12.03
CA LYS A 73 -10.75 -9.88 11.95
C LYS A 73 -9.79 -10.97 12.40
N GLU A 74 -8.50 -10.69 12.33
CA GLU A 74 -7.47 -11.59 12.81
C GLU A 74 -7.50 -11.62 14.35
N ALA A 75 -7.75 -12.80 14.92
CA ALA A 75 -7.97 -12.95 16.38
C ALA A 75 -6.73 -12.58 17.22
N THR A 76 -5.55 -12.61 16.62
CA THR A 76 -4.29 -12.24 17.28
C THR A 76 -3.99 -10.75 17.23
N HIS A 77 -4.74 -9.96 16.45
CA HIS A 77 -4.60 -8.51 16.32
C HIS A 77 -5.34 -7.79 17.44
N ILE A 78 -4.73 -7.72 18.61
CA ILE A 78 -5.33 -7.16 19.83
C ILE A 78 -5.06 -5.65 20.02
N ASN A 79 -4.20 -5.07 19.17
CA ASN A 79 -3.77 -3.66 19.27
C ASN A 79 -3.67 -3.00 17.89
N VAL A 80 -4.71 -3.13 17.08
CA VAL A 80 -4.80 -2.47 15.77
C VAL A 80 -4.92 -0.96 15.96
N GLN A 81 -3.96 -0.20 15.43
CA GLN A 81 -3.89 1.25 15.58
C GLN A 81 -3.63 1.92 14.23
N VAL A 82 -4.19 3.12 14.04
CA VAL A 82 -3.95 3.95 12.86
C VAL A 82 -2.51 4.51 12.82
N PRO A 83 -1.95 4.80 11.63
CA PRO A 83 -0.57 5.26 11.50
C PRO A 83 -0.22 6.51 12.32
N GLU A 84 -1.16 7.44 12.48
CA GLU A 84 -0.98 8.64 13.30
C GLU A 84 -0.82 8.34 14.80
N TYR A 85 -1.39 7.25 15.29
CA TYR A 85 -1.15 6.79 16.67
C TYR A 85 0.31 6.43 16.85
N TRP A 86 0.87 5.61 15.97
CA TRP A 86 2.27 5.21 16.03
C TRP A 86 3.22 6.41 15.87
N SER A 87 2.92 7.30 14.92
CA SER A 87 3.68 8.53 14.72
C SER A 87 3.74 9.40 15.99
N ARG A 88 2.63 9.48 16.74
CA ARG A 88 2.59 10.18 18.02
C ARG A 88 3.43 9.48 19.09
N GLU A 89 3.41 8.15 19.16
CA GLU A 89 4.21 7.42 20.13
C GLU A 89 5.72 7.60 19.85
N PHE A 90 6.14 7.45 18.60
CA PHE A 90 7.53 7.70 18.18
C PHE A 90 7.98 9.16 18.43
N SER A 91 7.10 10.13 18.22
CA SER A 91 7.44 11.56 18.40
C SER A 91 7.83 11.93 19.84
N LYS A 92 7.37 11.19 20.85
CA LYS A 92 7.76 11.37 22.26
C LYS A 92 9.27 11.20 22.47
N TYR A 93 9.92 10.45 21.58
CA TYR A 93 11.36 10.18 21.59
C TYR A 93 12.14 10.97 20.52
N SER A 94 11.51 12.02 19.94
CA SER A 94 12.06 12.83 18.85
C SER A 94 12.30 12.04 17.55
N PHE A 95 11.52 10.99 17.32
CA PHE A 95 11.46 10.27 16.06
C PHE A 95 10.29 10.77 15.23
N TYR A 96 10.57 11.14 13.98
CA TYR A 96 9.58 11.63 13.04
C TYR A 96 9.65 10.82 11.76
N ARG A 97 8.48 10.63 11.12
CA ARG A 97 8.41 9.96 9.82
C ARG A 97 9.28 10.70 8.81
N ASP A 98 10.12 9.98 8.09
CA ASP A 98 10.83 10.52 6.93
C ASP A 98 9.88 10.60 5.74
N LEU A 99 9.37 11.79 5.44
CA LEU A 99 8.38 12.02 4.37
C LEU A 99 8.99 11.93 2.96
N SER A 100 10.33 11.88 2.86
CA SER A 100 11.03 11.69 1.60
C SER A 100 11.33 10.22 1.27
N PHE A 101 11.19 9.33 2.26
CA PHE A 101 11.42 7.90 2.08
C PHE A 101 10.09 7.18 1.80
N ASP A 102 10.01 6.51 0.67
CA ASP A 102 8.87 5.65 0.32
C ASP A 102 9.12 4.24 0.86
N ALA A 103 8.34 3.85 1.86
CA ALA A 103 8.35 2.50 2.45
C ALA A 103 7.22 1.61 1.92
N SER A 104 6.45 2.06 0.93
CA SER A 104 5.26 1.34 0.42
C SER A 104 5.58 0.00 -0.25
N PHE A 105 6.86 -0.26 -0.54
CA PHE A 105 7.33 -1.57 -1.00
C PHE A 105 7.17 -2.70 0.05
N ILE A 106 6.93 -2.36 1.32
CA ILE A 106 6.60 -3.30 2.39
C ILE A 106 5.08 -3.40 2.50
N THR A 107 4.45 -2.32 2.95
CA THR A 107 2.99 -2.15 3.03
C THR A 107 2.64 -0.68 2.78
N PRO A 108 1.42 -0.33 2.34
CA PRO A 108 1.02 1.06 2.12
C PRO A 108 1.10 1.94 3.38
N TRP A 109 1.09 1.37 4.56
CA TRP A 109 1.17 2.06 5.86
C TRP A 109 2.55 2.02 6.50
N SER A 110 3.54 1.39 5.86
CA SER A 110 4.92 1.36 6.34
C SER A 110 5.53 2.75 6.39
N SER A 111 6.43 2.96 7.34
CA SER A 111 7.08 4.25 7.56
C SER A 111 8.50 4.07 8.07
N LEU A 112 9.43 4.90 7.60
CA LEU A 112 10.74 5.07 8.22
C LEU A 112 10.65 6.20 9.25
N PHE A 113 10.85 5.89 10.53
CA PHE A 113 11.00 6.87 11.59
C PHE A 113 12.48 7.15 11.83
N VAL A 114 12.83 8.44 11.90
CA VAL A 114 14.22 8.89 12.07
C VAL A 114 14.30 9.87 13.23
N LYS A 115 15.29 9.67 14.11
CA LYS A 115 15.59 10.59 15.21
C LYS A 115 16.15 11.90 14.68
N ARG A 116 15.44 12.99 14.92
CA ARG A 116 15.84 14.33 14.44
C ARG A 116 15.48 15.39 15.46
N LYS A 117 16.35 16.41 15.58
CA LYS A 117 15.99 17.64 16.29
C LYS A 117 15.27 18.54 15.29
N LYS A 118 13.98 18.74 15.49
CA LYS A 118 13.15 19.61 14.64
C LYS A 118 12.40 20.62 15.48
N THR A 119 12.23 21.82 14.96
CA THR A 119 11.29 22.79 15.53
C THR A 119 9.86 22.49 15.05
N ILE A 120 8.87 22.99 15.77
CA ILE A 120 7.48 22.87 15.35
C ILE A 120 7.25 23.50 13.96
N PRO A 121 7.78 24.70 13.63
CA PRO A 121 7.67 25.26 12.28
C PRO A 121 8.26 24.35 11.20
N ASP A 122 9.41 23.70 11.43
CA ASP A 122 10.01 22.77 10.46
C ASP A 122 9.12 21.56 10.22
N LEU A 123 8.54 21.00 11.27
CA LEU A 123 7.60 19.88 11.15
C LEU A 123 6.36 20.28 10.37
N ILE A 124 5.76 21.42 10.70
CA ILE A 124 4.58 21.93 9.99
C ILE A 124 4.92 22.12 8.51
N TYR A 125 6.03 22.74 8.18
CA TYR A 125 6.45 22.97 6.81
C TYR A 125 6.58 21.63 6.02
N GLU A 126 7.23 20.62 6.59
CA GLU A 126 7.42 19.32 5.95
C GLU A 126 6.08 18.60 5.69
N TYR A 127 5.20 18.58 6.70
CA TYR A 127 3.89 17.93 6.57
C TYR A 127 2.97 18.68 5.60
N GLU A 128 2.94 20.01 5.64
CA GLU A 128 2.17 20.83 4.69
C GLU A 128 2.68 20.66 3.27
N ASN A 129 3.99 20.63 3.07
CA ASN A 129 4.57 20.38 1.75
C ASN A 129 4.19 18.99 1.22
N LYS A 130 4.24 17.95 2.06
CA LYS A 130 3.82 16.61 1.67
C LYS A 130 2.32 16.53 1.40
N PHE A 131 1.50 17.17 2.24
CA PHE A 131 0.06 17.27 2.04
C PHE A 131 -0.27 17.94 0.71
N TRP A 132 0.37 19.07 0.40
CA TRP A 132 0.20 19.76 -0.88
C TRP A 132 0.56 18.87 -2.07
N THR A 133 1.69 18.18 -2.00
CA THR A 133 2.15 17.25 -3.05
C THR A 133 1.13 16.14 -3.29
N LEU A 134 0.66 15.47 -2.23
CA LEU A 134 -0.33 14.41 -2.32
C LEU A 134 -1.68 14.91 -2.84
N ASN A 135 -2.08 16.12 -2.46
CA ASN A 135 -3.33 16.72 -2.94
C ASN A 135 -3.25 17.02 -4.45
N LYS A 136 -2.11 17.53 -4.91
CA LYS A 136 -1.87 17.76 -6.35
C LYS A 136 -1.92 16.45 -7.13
N GLU A 137 -1.19 15.42 -6.69
CA GLU A 137 -1.21 14.08 -7.30
C GLU A 137 -2.63 13.51 -7.35
N ASN A 138 -3.42 13.69 -6.30
CA ASN A 138 -4.82 13.23 -6.24
C ASN A 138 -5.71 13.96 -7.26
N VAL A 139 -5.51 15.28 -7.44
CA VAL A 139 -6.24 16.06 -8.46
C VAL A 139 -5.88 15.57 -9.86
N ASP A 140 -4.58 15.37 -10.14
CA ASP A 140 -4.10 14.89 -11.44
C ASP A 140 -4.65 13.47 -11.74
N LEU A 141 -4.65 12.58 -10.75
CA LEU A 141 -5.23 11.23 -10.87
C LEU A 141 -6.74 11.28 -11.16
N ARG A 142 -7.49 12.13 -10.47
CA ARG A 142 -8.93 12.30 -10.73
C ARG A 142 -9.19 12.78 -12.15
N GLN A 143 -8.42 13.75 -12.63
CA GLN A 143 -8.54 14.24 -13.99
C GLN A 143 -8.27 13.11 -15.00
N HIS A 144 -7.22 12.33 -14.78
CA HIS A 144 -6.89 11.20 -15.63
C HIS A 144 -8.02 10.14 -15.65
N VAL A 145 -8.61 9.82 -14.50
CA VAL A 145 -9.75 8.89 -14.43
C VAL A 145 -10.94 9.40 -15.24
N ILE A 146 -11.28 10.70 -15.14
CA ILE A 146 -12.36 11.31 -15.91
C ILE A 146 -12.12 11.17 -17.40
N GLU A 147 -10.89 11.43 -17.87
CA GLU A 147 -10.51 11.28 -19.28
C GLU A 147 -10.61 9.83 -19.77
N GLN A 148 -10.21 8.86 -18.93
CA GLN A 148 -10.34 7.43 -19.28
C GLN A 148 -11.81 7.01 -19.38
N VAL A 149 -12.66 7.44 -18.45
CA VAL A 149 -14.11 7.17 -18.49
C VAL A 149 -14.72 7.73 -19.78
N SER A 150 -14.42 8.97 -20.16
CA SER A 150 -14.92 9.55 -21.39
C SER A 150 -14.50 8.78 -22.65
N LYS A 151 -13.25 8.29 -22.68
CA LYS A 151 -12.77 7.44 -23.79
C LYS A 151 -13.49 6.09 -23.85
N MET A 152 -13.77 5.49 -22.69
CA MET A 152 -14.54 4.23 -22.65
C MET A 152 -15.96 4.42 -23.19
N GLU A 153 -16.65 5.50 -22.80
CA GLU A 153 -17.98 5.83 -23.32
C GLU A 153 -17.98 6.04 -24.84
N GLU A 154 -16.93 6.65 -25.40
CA GLU A 154 -16.79 6.82 -26.83
C GLU A 154 -16.57 5.47 -27.54
N ILE A 155 -15.75 4.59 -27.01
CA ILE A 155 -15.53 3.24 -27.52
C ILE A 155 -16.85 2.46 -27.54
N GLU A 156 -17.62 2.46 -26.45
CA GLU A 156 -18.92 1.78 -26.41
C GLU A 156 -19.88 2.30 -27.49
N ARG A 157 -19.94 3.60 -27.72
CA ARG A 157 -20.76 4.19 -28.80
C ARG A 157 -20.32 3.71 -30.19
N LEU A 158 -19.01 3.65 -30.43
CA LEU A 158 -18.45 3.16 -31.70
C LEU A 158 -18.73 1.68 -31.88
N GLU A 159 -18.65 0.86 -30.85
CA GLU A 159 -18.98 -0.57 -30.89
C GLU A 159 -20.45 -0.80 -31.25
N VAL A 160 -21.37 -0.08 -30.61
CA VAL A 160 -22.80 -0.14 -30.93
C VAL A 160 -23.04 0.25 -32.40
N HIS A 161 -22.45 1.35 -32.84
CA HIS A 161 -22.58 1.79 -34.23
C HIS A 161 -22.02 0.79 -35.25
N PHE A 162 -20.89 0.17 -34.92
CA PHE A 162 -20.27 -0.86 -35.76
C PHE A 162 -21.17 -2.10 -35.89
N VAL A 163 -21.74 -2.56 -34.76
CA VAL A 163 -22.68 -3.71 -34.77
C VAL A 163 -23.91 -3.40 -35.62
N GLU A 164 -24.51 -2.23 -35.47
CA GLU A 164 -25.68 -1.82 -36.26
C GLU A 164 -25.35 -1.72 -37.74
N THR A 165 -24.20 -1.15 -38.09
CA THR A 165 -23.77 -1.00 -39.48
C THR A 165 -23.48 -2.35 -40.11
N THR A 166 -22.83 -3.26 -39.40
CA THR A 166 -22.55 -4.63 -39.84
C THR A 166 -23.84 -5.41 -40.08
N LYS A 167 -24.81 -5.26 -39.19
CA LYS A 167 -26.15 -5.89 -39.36
C LYS A 167 -26.84 -5.38 -40.62
N LYS A 168 -26.88 -4.07 -40.86
CA LYS A 168 -27.46 -3.46 -42.07
C LYS A 168 -26.78 -3.97 -43.34
N HIS A 169 -25.44 -4.04 -43.35
CA HIS A 169 -24.69 -4.59 -44.49
C HIS A 169 -25.06 -6.06 -44.77
N ARG A 170 -25.14 -6.88 -43.75
CA ARG A 170 -25.53 -8.29 -43.88
C ARG A 170 -26.93 -8.44 -44.46
N GLU A 171 -27.89 -7.68 -43.90
CA GLU A 171 -29.29 -7.70 -44.40
C GLU A 171 -29.37 -7.28 -45.87
N ALA A 172 -28.61 -6.24 -46.28
CA ALA A 172 -28.53 -5.79 -47.66
C ALA A 172 -27.94 -6.87 -48.59
N THR A 173 -26.84 -7.50 -48.16
CA THR A 173 -26.16 -8.58 -48.92
C THR A 173 -27.09 -9.80 -49.09
N GLU A 174 -27.78 -10.21 -48.04
CA GLU A 174 -28.76 -11.32 -48.10
C GLU A 174 -29.96 -10.99 -49.00
N SER A 175 -30.39 -9.73 -49.05
CA SER A 175 -31.45 -9.27 -49.95
C SER A 175 -31.03 -9.30 -51.43
N GLN A 176 -29.80 -8.83 -51.71
CA GLN A 176 -29.22 -8.90 -53.06
C GLN A 176 -29.02 -10.32 -53.52
N GLN A 177 -28.57 -11.21 -52.66
CA GLN A 177 -28.43 -12.64 -53.02
C GLN A 177 -29.77 -13.29 -53.38
N ARG A 178 -30.82 -13.03 -52.60
CA ARG A 178 -32.17 -13.52 -52.89
C ARG A 178 -32.71 -13.03 -54.26
N GLU A 179 -32.42 -11.78 -54.61
CA GLU A 179 -32.84 -11.25 -55.92
C GLU A 179 -32.04 -11.89 -57.10
N ILE A 180 -30.76 -12.12 -56.90
CA ILE A 180 -29.92 -12.86 -57.88
C ILE A 180 -30.45 -14.29 -58.06
N ASP A 181 -30.76 -15.00 -56.99
CA ASP A 181 -31.27 -16.34 -57.05
C ASP A 181 -32.64 -16.42 -57.79
N ARG A 182 -33.52 -15.45 -57.52
CA ARG A 182 -34.81 -15.31 -58.21
C ARG A 182 -34.64 -15.04 -59.71
N LEU A 183 -33.73 -14.17 -60.10
CA LEU A 183 -33.42 -13.87 -61.49
C LEU A 183 -32.86 -15.11 -62.25
N ASN A 184 -31.97 -15.84 -61.57
CA ASN A 184 -31.41 -17.09 -62.11
C ASN A 184 -32.46 -18.21 -62.33
N GLU A 185 -33.51 -18.26 -61.51
CA GLU A 185 -34.61 -19.17 -61.68
C GLU A 185 -35.51 -18.79 -62.88
N GLN A 186 -35.65 -17.53 -63.23
CA GLN A 186 -36.41 -17.04 -64.36
C GLN A 186 -35.73 -17.25 -65.74
N ILE A 187 -34.41 -17.48 -65.75
CA ILE A 187 -33.61 -17.69 -66.94
C ILE A 187 -33.56 -19.18 -67.37
N LYS A 188 -33.89 -20.05 -66.44
CA LYS A 188 -34.01 -21.50 -66.71
C LYS A 188 -35.39 -21.87 -67.28
#